data_57a18be3d015b3508dcf9267dff2da6d
#
_entry.id   57a18be3d015b3508dcf9267dff2da6d
#
_cell.length_a   1.000
_cell.length_b   1.000
_cell.length_c   1.000
_cell.angle_alpha   90.00
_cell.angle_beta   90.00
_cell.angle_gamma   90.00
#
_symmetry.space_group_name_H-M   'P 1'
#
loop_
_entity.id
_entity.type
_entity.pdbx_description
1 polymer ?
#
loop_
_entity_poly.entity_id
_entity_poly.type
_entity_poly.pdbx_seq_one_letter_code
_entity_poly.pdbx_strand_id
1 'polypeptide(L)'
;SSAVSTAATVGALPASWTGQDIGAVGIAGGHNYSATGNAFGMTASGADIQGTADALHFVSEPVSGDCSFIARVALPGLADAWSKAGLMIRESTAANSPNVAIVLSRSNGVSLQWRSTAGATTSYVPNPYVQGPVAPYYVMLTRSGNTFTGYQSPDGVTWTTVGTTTVAMASNALIGCAATSHNNTVLNSVAIDNVMLNVLPSPWATQDIGAVGVAGSTYFSPDGTYTISGSGADISGGADAFRYAYKPMSGNCTIVAEVEAIGNVNEWAKAGVMIRESTAANSTNAAIVVTPLRGVSFQWRTSTGGGSTYTPNPYVAGITAPYFVKLVRSGNTFTASQSPDGVTWTTVGSTTITMAANVLVGLPVTAHDNTKINTSVIDNIAITSP
;
A
#
# COMPACT_ATOMS: atom_id res chain seq x y z
N SER A 1 1.74 21.42 42.45
CA SER A 1 1.44 22.07 41.17
C SER A 1 0.54 21.15 40.35
N SER A 2 -0.72 21.54 40.25
CA SER A 2 -1.76 20.85 39.49
C SER A 2 -1.48 20.97 37.99
N ALA A 3 -1.24 19.87 37.31
CA ALA A 3 -1.16 19.85 35.86
C ALA A 3 -2.58 20.08 35.31
N VAL A 4 -2.78 21.22 34.67
CA VAL A 4 -3.99 21.50 33.89
C VAL A 4 -3.96 20.59 32.68
N SER A 5 -4.79 19.56 32.69
CA SER A 5 -5.11 18.77 31.49
C SER A 5 -5.84 19.72 30.52
N THR A 6 -5.16 20.14 29.46
CA THR A 6 -5.82 20.80 28.35
C THR A 6 -6.80 19.78 27.75
N ALA A 7 -8.09 20.05 27.92
CA ALA A 7 -9.14 19.30 27.23
C ALA A 7 -8.83 19.33 25.72
N ALA A 8 -8.67 18.15 25.12
CA ALA A 8 -8.51 18.03 23.67
C ALA A 8 -9.73 18.69 23.02
N THR A 9 -9.51 19.67 22.17
CA THR A 9 -10.57 20.34 21.41
C THR A 9 -11.21 19.28 20.51
N VAL A 10 -12.43 18.90 20.84
CA VAL A 10 -13.24 17.99 20.03
C VAL A 10 -13.60 18.78 18.75
N GLY A 11 -12.94 18.48 17.66
CA GLY A 11 -13.08 19.17 16.38
C GLY A 11 -14.03 18.47 15.42
N ALA A 12 -14.44 19.22 14.39
CA ALA A 12 -15.12 18.67 13.24
C ALA A 12 -14.21 17.65 12.52
N LEU A 13 -14.82 16.67 11.81
CA LEU A 13 -14.06 15.76 10.96
C LEU A 13 -13.21 16.52 9.93
N PRO A 14 -12.09 15.95 9.45
CA PRO A 14 -11.37 16.49 8.30
C PRO A 14 -12.31 16.64 7.09
N ALA A 15 -12.02 17.60 6.20
CA ALA A 15 -12.98 18.07 5.17
C ALA A 15 -13.53 16.98 4.23
N SER A 16 -12.75 15.91 3.95
CA SER A 16 -13.18 14.77 3.11
C SER A 16 -13.95 13.70 3.86
N TRP A 17 -13.91 13.73 5.19
CA TRP A 17 -14.47 12.68 6.04
C TRP A 17 -15.93 12.95 6.41
N THR A 18 -16.74 11.90 6.40
CA THR A 18 -18.14 11.91 6.83
C THR A 18 -18.39 10.73 7.77
N GLY A 19 -19.29 10.90 8.73
CA GLY A 19 -19.67 9.83 9.65
C GLY A 19 -21.18 9.55 9.59
N GLN A 20 -21.54 8.27 9.52
CA GLN A 20 -22.94 7.84 9.46
C GLN A 20 -23.13 6.43 9.99
N ASP A 21 -24.36 6.10 10.33
CA ASP A 21 -24.77 4.74 10.60
C ASP A 21 -25.03 3.97 9.30
N ILE A 22 -24.62 2.73 9.27
CA ILE A 22 -24.85 1.78 8.19
C ILE A 22 -25.81 0.70 8.69
N GLY A 23 -26.88 0.48 7.95
CA GLY A 23 -27.87 -0.55 8.26
C GLY A 23 -28.77 -0.20 9.45
N ALA A 24 -29.40 -1.23 10.03
CA ALA A 24 -30.39 -1.08 11.10
C ALA A 24 -29.70 -1.05 12.50
N VAL A 25 -29.15 0.09 12.88
CA VAL A 25 -28.65 0.32 14.22
C VAL A 25 -29.81 0.65 15.16
N GLY A 26 -29.77 0.16 16.39
CA GLY A 26 -30.85 0.41 17.35
C GLY A 26 -30.73 1.75 18.07
N ILE A 27 -29.53 2.27 18.24
CA ILE A 27 -29.24 3.58 18.80
C ILE A 27 -28.27 4.27 17.85
N ALA A 28 -28.57 5.52 17.46
CA ALA A 28 -27.74 6.29 16.56
C ALA A 28 -26.31 6.43 17.11
N GLY A 29 -25.34 6.17 16.26
CA GLY A 29 -23.94 6.38 16.55
C GLY A 29 -23.52 7.85 16.48
N GLY A 30 -22.30 8.13 16.90
CA GLY A 30 -21.71 9.46 16.86
C GLY A 30 -20.21 9.40 16.69
N HIS A 31 -19.61 10.52 16.39
CA HIS A 31 -18.17 10.62 16.18
C HIS A 31 -17.64 12.00 16.55
N ASN A 32 -16.35 12.04 16.83
CA ASN A 32 -15.56 13.24 16.99
C ASN A 32 -14.15 13.00 16.46
N TYR A 33 -13.42 14.07 16.21
CA TYR A 33 -12.05 14.01 15.70
C TYR A 33 -11.12 14.89 16.52
N SER A 34 -9.89 14.44 16.70
CA SER A 34 -8.78 15.22 17.27
C SER A 34 -7.59 15.19 16.31
N ALA A 35 -7.14 16.37 15.88
CA ALA A 35 -5.94 16.49 15.06
C ALA A 35 -4.67 16.02 15.81
N THR A 36 -4.66 16.11 17.13
CA THR A 36 -3.61 15.53 17.96
C THR A 36 -3.70 14.02 17.91
N GLY A 37 -2.68 13.37 17.33
CA GLY A 37 -2.63 11.92 17.14
C GLY A 37 -3.53 11.39 16.03
N ASN A 38 -4.13 12.26 15.22
CA ASN A 38 -5.06 11.89 14.13
C ASN A 38 -6.06 10.83 14.62
N ALA A 39 -6.89 11.24 15.60
CA ALA A 39 -7.69 10.33 16.41
C ALA A 39 -9.19 10.54 16.17
N PHE A 40 -9.91 9.44 16.01
CA PHE A 40 -11.36 9.37 15.92
C PHE A 40 -11.95 8.71 17.17
N GLY A 41 -12.75 9.47 17.92
CA GLY A 41 -13.64 8.92 18.94
C GLY A 41 -14.98 8.58 18.27
N MET A 42 -15.51 7.41 18.55
CA MET A 42 -16.78 6.95 17.97
C MET A 42 -17.67 6.35 19.04
N THR A 43 -19.00 6.55 18.91
CA THR A 43 -20.00 5.75 19.60
C THR A 43 -20.79 4.97 18.58
N ALA A 44 -21.03 3.70 18.82
CA ALA A 44 -21.69 2.82 17.86
C ALA A 44 -22.61 1.82 18.57
N SER A 45 -23.80 1.62 18.05
CA SER A 45 -24.58 0.41 18.27
C SER A 45 -24.49 -0.46 17.01
N GLY A 46 -25.30 -1.50 16.92
CA GLY A 46 -25.38 -2.35 15.74
C GLY A 46 -25.21 -3.83 16.08
N ALA A 47 -25.95 -4.66 15.34
CA ALA A 47 -25.96 -6.10 15.56
C ALA A 47 -24.59 -6.74 15.23
N ASP A 48 -23.98 -6.36 14.11
CA ASP A 48 -22.62 -6.81 13.75
C ASP A 48 -22.18 -6.27 12.37
N ILE A 49 -20.87 -6.47 12.05
CA ILE A 49 -20.27 -6.44 10.72
C ILE A 49 -20.21 -7.89 10.25
N GLN A 50 -21.35 -8.47 9.90
CA GLN A 50 -21.47 -9.89 9.55
C GLN A 50 -22.78 -10.21 8.82
N GLY A 51 -22.95 -11.47 8.39
CA GLY A 51 -24.14 -11.93 7.68
C GLY A 51 -24.28 -11.31 6.29
N THR A 52 -25.50 -11.05 5.89
CA THR A 52 -25.81 -10.49 4.55
C THR A 52 -25.95 -8.97 4.53
N ALA A 53 -25.96 -8.34 5.71
CA ALA A 53 -26.04 -6.89 5.89
C ALA A 53 -25.36 -6.48 7.20
N ASP A 54 -24.67 -5.34 7.20
CA ASP A 54 -23.94 -4.79 8.34
C ASP A 54 -24.84 -3.85 9.15
N ALA A 55 -24.54 -3.74 10.46
CA ALA A 55 -25.09 -2.71 11.33
C ALA A 55 -23.94 -2.13 12.20
N LEU A 56 -23.51 -0.89 11.86
CA LEU A 56 -22.31 -0.26 12.43
C LEU A 56 -22.36 1.27 12.32
N HIS A 57 -21.52 1.96 13.06
CA HIS A 57 -21.15 3.35 12.76
C HIS A 57 -19.88 3.40 11.91
N PHE A 58 -19.87 4.21 10.86
CA PHE A 58 -18.78 4.30 9.88
C PHE A 58 -18.37 5.74 9.66
N VAL A 59 -17.11 6.05 9.92
CA VAL A 59 -16.49 7.36 9.68
C VAL A 59 -15.49 7.19 8.54
N SER A 60 -15.76 7.81 7.38
CA SER A 60 -15.09 7.46 6.14
C SER A 60 -14.89 8.63 5.19
N GLU A 61 -14.02 8.43 4.22
CA GLU A 61 -13.84 9.30 3.08
C GLU A 61 -13.82 8.51 1.77
N PRO A 62 -14.07 9.15 0.62
CA PRO A 62 -13.90 8.52 -0.69
C PRO A 62 -12.43 8.17 -0.96
N VAL A 63 -12.20 7.00 -1.56
CA VAL A 63 -10.88 6.55 -2.01
C VAL A 63 -10.99 5.99 -3.42
N SER A 64 -9.94 6.12 -4.23
CA SER A 64 -9.88 5.52 -5.56
C SER A 64 -8.57 4.76 -5.77
N GLY A 65 -8.68 3.52 -6.28
CA GLY A 65 -7.53 2.68 -6.62
C GLY A 65 -6.87 2.02 -5.42
N ASP A 66 -5.56 1.78 -5.56
CA ASP A 66 -4.74 1.10 -4.56
C ASP A 66 -4.47 2.01 -3.37
N CYS A 67 -4.51 1.45 -2.17
CA CYS A 67 -4.30 2.20 -0.94
C CYS A 67 -3.77 1.31 0.19
N SER A 68 -3.19 1.96 1.20
CA SER A 68 -2.82 1.37 2.49
C SER A 68 -3.40 2.22 3.60
N PHE A 69 -4.13 1.60 4.50
CA PHE A 69 -4.82 2.26 5.60
C PHE A 69 -4.40 1.64 6.92
N ILE A 70 -3.81 2.45 7.79
CA ILE A 70 -3.24 2.04 9.08
C ILE A 70 -3.93 2.81 10.19
N ALA A 71 -4.18 2.15 11.31
CA ALA A 71 -4.57 2.81 12.54
C ALA A 71 -4.27 1.95 13.77
N ARG A 72 -4.25 2.60 14.94
CA ARG A 72 -4.25 1.94 16.22
C ARG A 72 -5.65 1.95 16.80
N VAL A 73 -6.21 0.78 17.07
CA VAL A 73 -7.41 0.63 17.87
C VAL A 73 -7.02 0.79 19.33
N ALA A 74 -7.21 1.99 19.87
CA ALA A 74 -6.84 2.32 21.24
C ALA A 74 -7.88 1.79 22.25
N LEU A 75 -9.16 1.76 21.85
CA LEU A 75 -10.26 1.20 22.60
C LEU A 75 -11.27 0.56 21.65
N PRO A 76 -11.51 -0.77 21.69
CA PRO A 76 -12.49 -1.45 20.82
C PRO A 76 -13.92 -1.38 21.39
N GLY A 77 -14.09 -0.77 22.56
CA GLY A 77 -15.32 -0.70 23.31
C GLY A 77 -15.53 -1.82 24.33
N LEU A 78 -16.54 -1.68 25.17
CA LEU A 78 -16.77 -2.55 26.32
C LEU A 78 -18.17 -3.17 26.38
N ALA A 79 -19.02 -2.94 25.36
CA ALA A 79 -20.44 -3.33 25.38
C ALA A 79 -20.61 -4.84 25.32
N ASP A 80 -19.83 -5.54 24.53
CA ASP A 80 -19.91 -6.99 24.29
C ASP A 80 -18.52 -7.58 24.01
N ALA A 81 -18.32 -8.88 24.24
CA ALA A 81 -17.09 -9.58 23.93
C ALA A 81 -16.73 -9.55 22.42
N TRP A 82 -17.76 -9.45 21.57
CA TRP A 82 -17.65 -9.34 20.11
C TRP A 82 -17.78 -7.91 19.60
N SER A 83 -17.86 -6.89 20.48
CA SER A 83 -17.74 -5.51 20.02
C SER A 83 -16.51 -5.36 19.17
N LYS A 84 -16.64 -4.70 18.00
CA LYS A 84 -15.59 -4.58 16.99
C LYS A 84 -15.25 -3.13 16.71
N ALA A 85 -13.97 -2.87 16.52
CA ALA A 85 -13.45 -1.63 15.97
C ALA A 85 -12.30 -1.93 15.00
N GLY A 86 -12.18 -1.15 13.95
CA GLY A 86 -11.10 -1.35 12.96
C GLY A 86 -11.27 -0.52 11.72
N LEU A 87 -10.68 -1.02 10.64
CA LEU A 87 -10.62 -0.35 9.34
C LEU A 87 -11.47 -1.11 8.32
N MET A 88 -12.14 -0.37 7.43
CA MET A 88 -12.99 -0.96 6.41
C MET A 88 -12.85 -0.21 5.08
N ILE A 89 -12.84 -0.96 3.99
CA ILE A 89 -13.06 -0.47 2.62
C ILE A 89 -14.36 -1.09 2.13
N ARG A 90 -15.30 -0.26 1.65
CA ARG A 90 -16.60 -0.70 1.15
C ARG A 90 -17.03 0.06 -0.10
N GLU A 91 -17.78 -0.60 -0.97
CA GLU A 91 -18.17 -0.02 -2.25
C GLU A 91 -19.20 1.10 -2.12
N SER A 92 -20.07 1.03 -1.12
CA SER A 92 -21.12 2.03 -0.87
C SER A 92 -21.59 2.02 0.59
N THR A 93 -22.48 2.95 0.92
CA THR A 93 -23.14 3.05 2.23
C THR A 93 -24.31 2.07 2.42
N ALA A 94 -24.67 1.27 1.41
CA ALA A 94 -25.70 0.25 1.54
C ALA A 94 -25.27 -0.83 2.56
N ALA A 95 -26.17 -1.23 3.47
CA ALA A 95 -25.87 -2.20 4.52
C ALA A 95 -25.33 -3.54 3.98
N ASN A 96 -25.81 -3.96 2.81
CA ASN A 96 -25.42 -5.19 2.14
C ASN A 96 -24.25 -5.02 1.14
N SER A 97 -23.57 -3.86 1.13
CA SER A 97 -22.48 -3.54 0.19
C SER A 97 -21.34 -4.55 0.28
N PRO A 98 -20.65 -4.85 -0.85
CA PRO A 98 -19.33 -5.48 -0.82
C PRO A 98 -18.40 -4.67 0.09
N ASN A 99 -17.62 -5.37 0.91
CA ASN A 99 -16.68 -4.72 1.81
C ASN A 99 -15.54 -5.67 2.20
N VAL A 100 -14.45 -5.09 2.69
CA VAL A 100 -13.37 -5.78 3.38
C VAL A 100 -13.01 -4.98 4.62
N ALA A 101 -12.92 -5.63 5.78
CA ALA A 101 -12.61 -5.00 7.05
C ALA A 101 -11.55 -5.81 7.82
N ILE A 102 -10.58 -5.12 8.41
CA ILE A 102 -9.71 -5.66 9.45
C ILE A 102 -10.20 -5.11 10.78
N VAL A 103 -10.62 -6.00 11.66
CA VAL A 103 -11.26 -5.62 12.93
C VAL A 103 -10.55 -6.26 14.11
N LEU A 104 -10.44 -5.48 15.18
CA LEU A 104 -10.11 -5.97 16.53
C LEU A 104 -11.40 -6.09 17.33
N SER A 105 -11.72 -7.29 17.82
CA SER A 105 -12.80 -7.49 18.76
C SER A 105 -12.29 -7.34 20.21
N ARG A 106 -13.19 -6.99 21.11
CA ARG A 106 -12.85 -6.78 22.52
C ARG A 106 -12.13 -7.97 23.16
N SER A 107 -12.61 -9.20 22.92
CA SER A 107 -12.12 -10.39 23.62
C SER A 107 -11.69 -11.53 22.70
N ASN A 108 -11.90 -11.39 21.37
CA ASN A 108 -11.65 -12.47 20.41
C ASN A 108 -10.47 -12.19 19.47
N GLY A 109 -9.79 -11.04 19.63
CA GLY A 109 -8.61 -10.70 18.84
C GLY A 109 -8.92 -10.13 17.46
N VAL A 110 -8.03 -10.35 16.48
CA VAL A 110 -8.07 -9.72 15.15
C VAL A 110 -8.56 -10.68 14.08
N SER A 111 -9.34 -10.15 13.12
CA SER A 111 -9.81 -10.89 11.93
C SER A 111 -9.93 -9.99 10.72
N LEU A 112 -9.60 -10.52 9.54
CA LEU A 112 -9.96 -9.97 8.24
C LEU A 112 -11.32 -10.54 7.84
N GLN A 113 -12.30 -9.66 7.62
CA GLN A 113 -13.68 -10.01 7.23
C GLN A 113 -14.01 -9.40 5.87
N TRP A 114 -14.85 -10.07 5.06
CA TRP A 114 -15.28 -9.51 3.78
C TRP A 114 -16.63 -10.04 3.32
N ARG A 115 -17.34 -9.20 2.55
CA ARG A 115 -18.50 -9.56 1.74
C ARG A 115 -18.13 -9.39 0.27
N SER A 116 -18.10 -10.49 -0.48
CA SER A 116 -17.58 -10.52 -1.85
C SER A 116 -18.48 -9.85 -2.89
N THR A 117 -19.80 -9.89 -2.67
CA THR A 117 -20.83 -9.28 -3.52
C THR A 117 -21.96 -8.75 -2.66
N ALA A 118 -22.75 -7.83 -3.17
CA ALA A 118 -23.88 -7.25 -2.43
C ALA A 118 -24.85 -8.35 -1.94
N GLY A 119 -25.12 -8.36 -0.63
CA GLY A 119 -25.99 -9.34 0.01
C GLY A 119 -25.43 -10.75 0.21
N ALA A 120 -24.17 -11.00 -0.17
CA ALA A 120 -23.50 -12.25 0.18
C ALA A 120 -23.23 -12.36 1.68
N THR A 121 -23.13 -13.56 2.18
CA THR A 121 -22.74 -13.80 3.58
C THR A 121 -21.28 -13.38 3.79
N THR A 122 -21.00 -12.69 4.89
CA THR A 122 -19.64 -12.32 5.30
C THR A 122 -18.79 -13.55 5.57
N SER A 123 -17.61 -13.58 4.97
CA SER A 123 -16.54 -14.53 5.25
C SER A 123 -15.47 -13.87 6.13
N TYR A 124 -14.62 -14.65 6.79
CA TYR A 124 -13.52 -14.14 7.61
C TYR A 124 -12.38 -15.12 7.77
N VAL A 125 -11.18 -14.59 8.01
CA VAL A 125 -9.96 -15.34 8.36
C VAL A 125 -9.18 -14.60 9.44
N PRO A 126 -8.44 -15.33 10.30
CA PRO A 126 -8.52 -16.77 10.52
C PRO A 126 -9.83 -17.15 11.22
N ASN A 127 -10.16 -18.43 11.21
CA ASN A 127 -11.28 -19.00 11.94
C ASN A 127 -10.76 -20.13 12.85
N PRO A 128 -10.70 -19.95 14.18
CA PRO A 128 -11.09 -18.75 14.94
C PRO A 128 -10.19 -17.54 14.69
N TYR A 129 -10.60 -16.35 15.15
CA TYR A 129 -9.80 -15.12 15.10
C TYR A 129 -8.40 -15.31 15.70
N VAL A 130 -7.42 -14.47 15.30
CA VAL A 130 -6.10 -14.46 15.95
C VAL A 130 -6.28 -14.08 17.42
N GLN A 131 -6.17 -15.05 18.29
CA GLN A 131 -6.28 -14.85 19.74
C GLN A 131 -5.02 -14.17 20.27
N GLY A 132 -5.19 -13.37 21.34
CA GLY A 132 -4.11 -12.69 22.04
C GLY A 132 -4.00 -11.19 21.80
N PRO A 133 -4.18 -10.64 20.58
CA PRO A 133 -4.23 -9.20 20.40
C PRO A 133 -5.35 -8.55 21.21
N VAL A 134 -4.97 -7.58 22.04
CA VAL A 134 -5.90 -6.74 22.83
C VAL A 134 -5.52 -5.28 22.65
N ALA A 135 -6.49 -4.39 22.68
CA ALA A 135 -6.21 -2.95 22.56
C ALA A 135 -5.35 -2.42 23.73
N PRO A 136 -4.44 -1.45 23.47
CA PRO A 136 -4.22 -0.80 22.16
C PRO A 136 -3.43 -1.69 21.19
N TYR A 137 -3.89 -1.79 19.93
CA TYR A 137 -3.27 -2.65 18.93
C TYR A 137 -3.41 -2.06 17.52
N TYR A 138 -2.37 -2.20 16.69
CA TYR A 138 -2.38 -1.67 15.33
C TYR A 138 -2.97 -2.67 14.34
N VAL A 139 -3.74 -2.15 13.40
CA VAL A 139 -4.26 -2.88 12.24
C VAL A 139 -3.97 -2.10 10.96
N MET A 140 -3.76 -2.83 9.87
CA MET A 140 -3.55 -2.25 8.53
C MET A 140 -4.37 -3.04 7.51
N LEU A 141 -5.03 -2.32 6.61
CA LEU A 141 -5.74 -2.86 5.47
C LEU A 141 -5.14 -2.28 4.19
N THR A 142 -4.69 -3.15 3.29
CA THR A 142 -4.17 -2.74 1.98
C THR A 142 -5.10 -3.21 0.87
N ARG A 143 -5.18 -2.42 -0.20
CA ARG A 143 -5.83 -2.77 -1.45
C ARG A 143 -4.83 -2.67 -2.59
N SER A 144 -4.76 -3.72 -3.43
CA SER A 144 -4.03 -3.74 -4.69
C SER A 144 -4.93 -4.36 -5.76
N GLY A 145 -5.55 -3.52 -6.59
CA GLY A 145 -6.62 -3.92 -7.50
C GLY A 145 -7.81 -4.51 -6.73
N ASN A 146 -8.09 -5.79 -6.96
CA ASN A 146 -9.12 -6.55 -6.27
C ASN A 146 -8.60 -7.40 -5.11
N THR A 147 -7.30 -7.35 -4.83
CA THR A 147 -6.68 -8.07 -3.71
C THR A 147 -6.60 -7.18 -2.49
N PHE A 148 -7.08 -7.69 -1.36
CA PHE A 148 -7.08 -7.01 -0.06
C PHE A 148 -6.32 -7.87 0.94
N THR A 149 -5.41 -7.23 1.69
CA THR A 149 -4.64 -7.92 2.74
C THR A 149 -4.77 -7.18 4.06
N GLY A 150 -5.11 -7.92 5.10
CA GLY A 150 -5.16 -7.42 6.47
C GLY A 150 -3.91 -7.80 7.25
N TYR A 151 -3.41 -6.86 8.02
CA TYR A 151 -2.23 -7.03 8.88
C TYR A 151 -2.53 -6.57 10.30
N GLN A 152 -1.73 -7.06 11.23
CA GLN A 152 -1.76 -6.68 12.64
C GLN A 152 -0.36 -6.41 13.17
N SER A 153 -0.24 -5.54 14.19
CA SER A 153 1.04 -5.21 14.81
C SER A 153 0.86 -4.75 16.26
N PRO A 154 1.72 -5.14 17.20
CA PRO A 154 1.73 -4.61 18.55
C PRO A 154 2.35 -3.21 18.65
N ASP A 155 3.22 -2.84 17.71
CA ASP A 155 4.07 -1.64 17.76
C ASP A 155 3.87 -0.66 16.59
N GLY A 156 3.10 -1.07 15.54
CA GLY A 156 2.93 -0.29 14.31
C GLY A 156 4.12 -0.34 13.36
N VAL A 157 5.15 -1.13 13.67
CA VAL A 157 6.39 -1.27 12.90
C VAL A 157 6.56 -2.70 12.37
N THR A 158 6.39 -3.68 13.25
CA THR A 158 6.52 -5.11 12.90
C THR A 158 5.14 -5.68 12.56
N TRP A 159 4.92 -5.99 11.29
CA TRP A 159 3.62 -6.41 10.78
C TRP A 159 3.53 -7.90 10.52
N THR A 160 2.43 -8.50 10.96
CA THR A 160 2.07 -9.89 10.68
C THR A 160 0.80 -9.93 9.85
N THR A 161 0.82 -10.70 8.75
CA THR A 161 -0.37 -10.89 7.90
C THR A 161 -1.44 -11.68 8.66
N VAL A 162 -2.65 -11.15 8.71
CA VAL A 162 -3.85 -11.81 9.25
C VAL A 162 -4.50 -12.67 8.17
N GLY A 163 -4.59 -12.15 6.95
CA GLY A 163 -5.13 -12.86 5.81
C GLY A 163 -5.18 -12.01 4.55
N THR A 164 -5.49 -12.67 3.43
CA THR A 164 -5.66 -12.04 2.12
C THR A 164 -6.94 -12.57 1.48
N THR A 165 -7.66 -11.71 0.78
CA THR A 165 -8.87 -12.07 0.03
C THR A 165 -8.94 -11.31 -1.30
N THR A 166 -9.77 -11.82 -2.22
CA THR A 166 -10.07 -11.12 -3.48
C THR A 166 -11.56 -10.76 -3.50
N VAL A 167 -11.85 -9.47 -3.64
CA VAL A 167 -13.20 -8.93 -3.79
C VAL A 167 -13.24 -8.05 -5.02
N ALA A 168 -14.09 -8.38 -5.98
CA ALA A 168 -14.33 -7.53 -7.16
C ALA A 168 -15.07 -6.26 -6.69
N MET A 169 -14.31 -5.19 -6.49
CA MET A 169 -14.81 -3.91 -5.98
C MET A 169 -14.43 -2.79 -6.94
N ALA A 170 -15.37 -1.87 -7.22
CA ALA A 170 -15.09 -0.69 -8.02
C ALA A 170 -13.83 0.05 -7.53
N SER A 171 -13.10 0.71 -8.44
CA SER A 171 -11.93 1.50 -8.03
C SER A 171 -12.32 2.60 -7.04
N ASN A 172 -13.45 3.27 -7.26
CA ASN A 172 -14.02 4.23 -6.32
C ASN A 172 -14.75 3.48 -5.20
N ALA A 173 -14.36 3.71 -3.97
CA ALA A 173 -14.88 3.09 -2.78
C ALA A 173 -14.89 4.09 -1.61
N LEU A 174 -15.38 3.66 -0.45
CA LEU A 174 -15.29 4.38 0.82
C LEU A 174 -14.30 3.65 1.71
N ILE A 175 -13.37 4.39 2.30
CA ILE A 175 -12.41 3.87 3.26
C ILE A 175 -12.60 4.57 4.60
N GLY A 176 -12.53 3.84 5.72
CA GLY A 176 -12.75 4.48 7.01
C GLY A 176 -12.66 3.58 8.22
N CYS A 177 -12.92 4.21 9.37
CA CYS A 177 -13.02 3.58 10.67
C CYS A 177 -14.42 3.01 10.89
N ALA A 178 -14.51 1.75 11.28
CA ALA A 178 -15.76 1.01 11.47
C ALA A 178 -15.89 0.57 12.94
N ALA A 179 -17.07 0.72 13.52
CA ALA A 179 -17.34 0.32 14.89
C ALA A 179 -18.75 -0.25 15.05
N THR A 180 -18.88 -1.34 15.84
CA THR A 180 -20.17 -1.91 16.25
C THR A 180 -20.10 -2.43 17.68
N SER A 181 -21.22 -2.35 18.41
CA SER A 181 -21.32 -2.88 19.76
C SER A 181 -21.61 -4.39 19.81
N HIS A 182 -21.95 -5.01 18.69
CA HIS A 182 -22.54 -6.35 18.63
C HIS A 182 -23.85 -6.44 19.42
N ASN A 183 -24.51 -5.29 19.64
CA ASN A 183 -25.76 -5.18 20.37
C ASN A 183 -26.52 -3.90 19.97
N ASN A 184 -27.73 -4.04 19.42
CA ASN A 184 -28.53 -2.91 18.96
C ASN A 184 -29.08 -2.03 20.12
N THR A 185 -29.01 -2.50 21.34
CA THR A 185 -29.60 -1.78 22.50
C THR A 185 -28.57 -1.04 23.37
N VAL A 186 -27.27 -1.13 23.00
CA VAL A 186 -26.19 -0.54 23.79
C VAL A 186 -25.23 0.23 22.86
N LEU A 187 -24.90 1.46 23.22
CA LEU A 187 -23.80 2.21 22.61
C LEU A 187 -22.46 1.73 23.16
N ASN A 188 -21.54 1.49 22.24
CA ASN A 188 -20.15 1.16 22.51
C ASN A 188 -19.29 2.40 22.25
N SER A 189 -18.36 2.73 23.14
CA SER A 189 -17.38 3.80 22.93
C SER A 189 -16.10 3.21 22.37
N VAL A 190 -15.63 3.75 21.26
CA VAL A 190 -14.46 3.32 20.50
C VAL A 190 -13.49 4.48 20.33
N ALA A 191 -12.19 4.21 20.42
CA ALA A 191 -11.13 5.15 20.07
C ALA A 191 -10.17 4.50 19.08
N ILE A 192 -9.96 5.18 17.96
CA ILE A 192 -9.02 4.79 16.89
C ILE A 192 -8.11 5.99 16.64
N ASP A 193 -6.82 5.83 16.80
CA ASP A 193 -5.83 6.88 16.62
C ASP A 193 -4.68 6.47 15.69
N ASN A 194 -3.73 7.38 15.46
CA ASN A 194 -2.64 7.18 14.51
C ASN A 194 -3.16 6.74 13.12
N VAL A 195 -4.30 7.32 12.72
CA VAL A 195 -4.96 6.99 11.47
C VAL A 195 -4.15 7.56 10.32
N MET A 196 -3.66 6.70 9.43
CA MET A 196 -2.89 7.07 8.25
C MET A 196 -3.48 6.39 7.01
N LEU A 197 -3.96 7.21 6.09
CA LEU A 197 -4.37 6.77 4.76
C LEU A 197 -3.27 7.11 3.76
N ASN A 198 -2.76 6.11 3.09
CA ASN A 198 -1.81 6.26 2.02
C ASN A 198 -2.46 5.86 0.70
N VAL A 199 -2.64 6.83 -0.17
CA VAL A 199 -3.18 6.65 -1.51
C VAL A 199 -2.12 7.10 -2.49
N LEU A 200 -1.78 6.24 -3.45
CA LEU A 200 -0.90 6.65 -4.53
C LEU A 200 -1.60 7.71 -5.39
N PRO A 201 -0.88 8.77 -5.80
CA PRO A 201 -1.49 9.79 -6.66
C PRO A 201 -1.88 9.19 -8.01
N SER A 202 -3.12 9.41 -8.44
CA SER A 202 -3.58 8.96 -9.76
C SER A 202 -2.67 9.54 -10.87
N PRO A 203 -2.29 8.78 -11.90
CA PRO A 203 -2.68 7.41 -12.24
C PRO A 203 -1.68 6.31 -11.79
N TRP A 204 -0.93 6.52 -10.72
CA TRP A 204 -0.01 5.51 -10.21
C TRP A 204 -0.75 4.29 -9.65
N ALA A 205 -0.19 3.11 -9.91
CA ALA A 205 -0.58 1.83 -9.36
C ALA A 205 0.63 1.09 -8.81
N THR A 206 0.43 0.06 -8.02
CA THR A 206 1.51 -0.71 -7.43
C THR A 206 1.14 -2.18 -7.29
N GLN A 207 2.06 -3.08 -7.61
CA GLN A 207 1.87 -4.52 -7.42
C GLN A 207 3.21 -5.26 -7.33
N ASP A 208 3.15 -6.49 -6.85
CA ASP A 208 4.25 -7.43 -6.98
C ASP A 208 4.25 -8.03 -8.40
N ILE A 209 5.40 -8.08 -8.99
CA ILE A 209 5.64 -8.68 -10.31
C ILE A 209 6.28 -10.04 -10.10
N GLY A 210 5.73 -11.07 -10.73
CA GLY A 210 6.26 -12.44 -10.67
C GLY A 210 6.07 -13.12 -9.33
N ALA A 211 6.86 -14.16 -9.08
CA ALA A 211 6.77 -14.99 -7.89
C ALA A 211 7.62 -14.43 -6.74
N VAL A 212 7.11 -13.40 -6.06
CA VAL A 212 7.73 -12.88 -4.84
C VAL A 212 7.41 -13.79 -3.65
N GLY A 213 8.36 -14.00 -2.76
CA GLY A 213 8.16 -14.86 -1.58
C GLY A 213 7.50 -14.14 -0.41
N VAL A 214 7.69 -12.83 -0.31
CA VAL A 214 7.04 -11.96 0.69
C VAL A 214 6.36 -10.82 -0.05
N ALA A 215 5.09 -10.57 0.23
CA ALA A 215 4.34 -9.50 -0.40
C ALA A 215 4.96 -8.13 -0.10
N GLY A 216 5.12 -7.32 -1.15
CA GLY A 216 5.67 -5.97 -1.04
C GLY A 216 4.61 -4.93 -0.67
N SER A 217 5.08 -3.74 -0.36
CA SER A 217 4.24 -2.57 -0.09
C SER A 217 4.81 -1.31 -0.73
N THR A 218 3.97 -0.31 -0.94
CA THR A 218 4.38 1.00 -1.44
C THR A 218 3.68 2.07 -0.62
N TYR A 219 4.46 2.96 -0.03
CA TYR A 219 3.97 4.14 0.67
C TYR A 219 4.35 5.39 -0.12
N PHE A 220 3.40 6.31 -0.29
CA PHE A 220 3.60 7.62 -0.88
C PHE A 220 3.38 8.69 0.18
N SER A 221 4.38 9.54 0.38
CA SER A 221 4.31 10.65 1.31
C SER A 221 3.84 11.93 0.60
N PRO A 222 3.12 12.83 1.28
CA PRO A 222 2.66 14.09 0.69
C PRO A 222 3.76 15.02 0.15
N ASP A 223 5.01 14.82 0.56
CA ASP A 223 6.19 15.53 0.04
C ASP A 223 6.67 15.01 -1.33
N GLY A 224 6.06 13.94 -1.85
CA GLY A 224 6.41 13.35 -3.15
C GLY A 224 7.30 12.11 -3.05
N THR A 225 7.67 11.68 -1.85
CA THR A 225 8.56 10.55 -1.62
C THR A 225 7.83 9.21 -1.68
N TYR A 226 8.42 8.22 -2.33
CA TYR A 226 7.97 6.83 -2.35
C TYR A 226 8.86 5.96 -1.46
N THR A 227 8.29 5.33 -0.45
CA THR A 227 8.92 4.23 0.29
C THR A 227 8.37 2.92 -0.25
N ILE A 228 9.23 2.13 -0.90
CA ILE A 228 8.84 0.88 -1.57
C ILE A 228 9.56 -0.27 -0.91
N SER A 229 8.79 -1.24 -0.44
CA SER A 229 9.28 -2.47 0.16
C SER A 229 8.99 -3.64 -0.78
N GLY A 230 10.02 -4.33 -1.26
CA GLY A 230 9.87 -5.44 -2.21
C GLY A 230 10.79 -6.61 -1.87
N SER A 231 10.25 -7.82 -1.95
CA SER A 231 11.01 -9.06 -2.04
C SER A 231 11.24 -9.43 -3.51
N GLY A 232 11.70 -10.60 -3.78
CA GLY A 232 11.87 -11.11 -5.12
C GLY A 232 13.27 -11.59 -5.41
N ALA A 233 13.36 -12.63 -6.27
CA ALA A 233 14.64 -13.26 -6.61
C ALA A 233 15.55 -12.33 -7.41
N ASP A 234 15.01 -11.61 -8.39
CA ASP A 234 15.75 -10.61 -9.17
C ASP A 234 14.88 -9.93 -10.25
N ILE A 235 15.45 -8.87 -10.86
CA ILE A 235 15.03 -8.29 -12.13
C ILE A 235 16.05 -8.79 -13.17
N SER A 236 15.93 -10.05 -13.59
CA SER A 236 16.94 -10.71 -14.44
C SER A 236 16.39 -12.00 -15.07
N GLY A 237 17.21 -12.63 -15.95
CA GLY A 237 16.84 -13.87 -16.61
C GLY A 237 15.63 -13.74 -17.52
N GLY A 238 14.82 -14.79 -17.60
CA GLY A 238 13.62 -14.86 -18.43
C GLY A 238 12.36 -14.33 -17.76
N ALA A 239 12.38 -14.11 -16.44
CA ALA A 239 11.25 -13.59 -15.67
C ALA A 239 11.75 -12.84 -14.43
N ASP A 240 11.07 -11.78 -14.07
CA ASP A 240 11.40 -10.88 -12.95
C ASP A 240 10.57 -11.22 -11.71
N ALA A 241 11.11 -10.93 -10.51
CA ALA A 241 10.38 -10.97 -9.26
C ALA A 241 10.75 -9.74 -8.41
N PHE A 242 9.80 -8.79 -8.23
CA PHE A 242 10.05 -7.51 -7.59
C PHE A 242 8.75 -6.75 -7.27
N ARG A 243 8.81 -5.70 -6.43
CA ARG A 243 7.73 -4.72 -6.24
C ARG A 243 7.85 -3.61 -7.28
N TYR A 244 6.73 -3.21 -7.90
CA TYR A 244 6.68 -2.16 -8.92
C TYR A 244 5.61 -1.12 -8.61
N ALA A 245 6.02 0.14 -8.42
CA ALA A 245 5.13 1.29 -8.43
C ALA A 245 5.24 1.96 -9.81
N TYR A 246 4.12 2.15 -10.53
CA TYR A 246 4.16 2.55 -11.94
C TYR A 246 2.93 3.36 -12.34
N LYS A 247 3.06 4.06 -13.47
CA LYS A 247 1.92 4.66 -14.18
C LYS A 247 1.98 4.34 -15.67
N PRO A 248 0.82 4.31 -16.37
CA PRO A 248 0.80 4.12 -17.81
C PRO A 248 1.34 5.37 -18.54
N MET A 249 2.10 5.13 -19.60
CA MET A 249 2.61 6.15 -20.52
C MET A 249 2.48 5.67 -21.96
N SER A 250 2.51 6.58 -22.91
CA SER A 250 2.47 6.23 -24.34
C SER A 250 3.54 6.99 -25.12
N GLY A 251 4.23 6.29 -26.03
CA GLY A 251 5.24 6.87 -26.89
C GLY A 251 6.58 7.12 -26.22
N ASN A 252 7.22 8.22 -26.61
CA ASN A 252 8.49 8.66 -26.02
C ASN A 252 8.28 9.17 -24.60
N CYS A 253 9.20 8.83 -23.72
CA CYS A 253 9.13 9.30 -22.34
C CYS A 253 10.51 9.32 -21.66
N THR A 254 10.62 10.13 -20.63
CA THR A 254 11.77 10.18 -19.74
C THR A 254 11.29 9.99 -18.31
N ILE A 255 11.97 9.12 -17.57
CA ILE A 255 11.84 9.03 -16.12
C ILE A 255 13.17 9.35 -15.45
N VAL A 256 13.12 10.23 -14.45
CA VAL A 256 14.21 10.57 -13.55
C VAL A 256 13.74 10.28 -12.12
N ALA A 257 14.62 9.77 -11.30
CA ALA A 257 14.38 9.66 -9.86
C ALA A 257 15.71 9.67 -9.09
N GLU A 258 15.67 10.11 -7.84
CA GLU A 258 16.73 9.90 -6.86
C GLU A 258 16.40 8.65 -6.03
N VAL A 259 17.32 7.69 -6.00
CA VAL A 259 17.30 6.62 -5.01
C VAL A 259 17.96 7.17 -3.76
N GLU A 260 17.17 7.71 -2.85
CA GLU A 260 17.63 8.35 -1.61
C GLU A 260 18.22 7.33 -0.63
N ALA A 261 17.58 6.18 -0.53
CA ALA A 261 18.06 5.08 0.29
C ALA A 261 17.69 3.72 -0.31
N ILE A 262 18.54 2.73 -0.09
CA ILE A 262 18.29 1.33 -0.44
C ILE A 262 18.72 0.42 0.71
N GLY A 263 17.85 -0.50 1.12
CA GLY A 263 18.16 -1.47 2.17
C GLY A 263 19.27 -2.43 1.74
N ASN A 264 20.22 -2.70 2.64
CA ASN A 264 21.32 -3.63 2.39
C ASN A 264 21.01 -5.04 2.91
N VAL A 265 19.94 -5.64 2.39
CA VAL A 265 19.53 -7.02 2.72
C VAL A 265 20.26 -8.06 1.87
N ASN A 266 20.75 -7.62 0.72
CA ASN A 266 21.59 -8.35 -0.23
C ASN A 266 22.38 -7.32 -1.04
N GLU A 267 23.65 -7.59 -1.35
CA GLU A 267 24.52 -6.68 -2.12
C GLU A 267 23.99 -6.39 -3.55
N TRP A 268 23.13 -7.28 -4.08
CA TRP A 268 22.48 -7.18 -5.38
C TRP A 268 21.01 -6.73 -5.30
N ALA A 269 20.52 -6.36 -4.11
CA ALA A 269 19.21 -5.70 -4.01
C ALA A 269 19.20 -4.48 -4.95
N LYS A 270 18.03 -4.15 -5.50
CA LYS A 270 17.92 -3.14 -6.56
C LYS A 270 16.79 -2.17 -6.27
N ALA A 271 17.04 -0.89 -6.55
CA ALA A 271 16.04 0.16 -6.64
C ALA A 271 16.41 1.10 -7.80
N GLY A 272 15.44 1.71 -8.46
CA GLY A 272 15.72 2.62 -9.56
C GLY A 272 14.49 2.96 -10.39
N VAL A 273 14.68 3.07 -11.72
CA VAL A 273 13.62 3.39 -12.67
C VAL A 273 13.53 2.36 -13.79
N MET A 274 12.30 2.12 -14.28
CA MET A 274 12.01 1.09 -15.28
C MET A 274 10.92 1.56 -16.27
N ILE A 275 11.08 1.15 -17.52
CA ILE A 275 10.04 1.18 -18.56
C ILE A 275 9.81 -0.26 -19.00
N ARG A 276 8.55 -0.73 -18.93
CA ARG A 276 8.19 -2.10 -19.32
C ARG A 276 6.85 -2.17 -20.03
N GLU A 277 6.67 -3.19 -20.85
CA GLU A 277 5.52 -3.31 -21.73
C GLU A 277 4.24 -3.72 -20.99
N SER A 278 4.38 -4.53 -19.93
CA SER A 278 3.24 -5.03 -19.14
C SER A 278 3.66 -5.44 -17.73
N THR A 279 2.69 -5.83 -16.89
CA THR A 279 2.92 -6.38 -15.54
C THR A 279 3.28 -7.87 -15.54
N ALA A 280 3.33 -8.54 -16.70
CA ALA A 280 3.77 -9.94 -16.78
C ALA A 280 5.23 -10.07 -16.35
N ALA A 281 5.56 -11.08 -15.55
CA ALA A 281 6.91 -11.28 -15.02
C ALA A 281 7.98 -11.37 -16.12
N ASN A 282 7.64 -11.94 -17.25
CA ASN A 282 8.52 -12.14 -18.41
C ASN A 282 8.47 -10.99 -19.44
N SER A 283 7.87 -9.84 -19.09
CA SER A 283 7.69 -8.70 -19.99
C SER A 283 9.01 -8.14 -20.50
N THR A 284 9.00 -7.66 -21.75
CA THR A 284 10.00 -6.76 -22.32
C THR A 284 10.18 -5.54 -21.42
N ASN A 285 11.43 -5.15 -21.11
CA ASN A 285 11.71 -4.04 -20.21
C ASN A 285 13.09 -3.40 -20.44
N ALA A 286 13.27 -2.19 -19.92
CA ALA A 286 14.53 -1.51 -19.71
C ALA A 286 14.53 -0.88 -18.32
N ALA A 287 15.61 -1.01 -17.55
CA ALA A 287 15.72 -0.47 -16.21
C ALA A 287 17.14 0.02 -15.93
N ILE A 288 17.28 1.15 -15.23
CA ILE A 288 18.53 1.53 -14.58
C ILE A 288 18.33 1.46 -13.08
N VAL A 289 19.22 0.76 -12.41
CA VAL A 289 19.13 0.43 -10.98
C VAL A 289 20.39 0.78 -10.23
N VAL A 290 20.22 1.20 -8.98
CA VAL A 290 21.25 1.33 -7.95
C VAL A 290 21.19 0.09 -7.07
N THR A 291 22.35 -0.37 -6.60
CA THR A 291 22.48 -1.47 -5.63
C THR A 291 23.19 -0.99 -4.38
N PRO A 292 23.05 -1.65 -3.22
CA PRO A 292 23.73 -1.23 -1.99
C PRO A 292 25.25 -1.23 -2.08
N LEU A 293 25.84 -2.25 -2.74
CA LEU A 293 27.29 -2.46 -2.74
C LEU A 293 27.91 -2.67 -4.13
N ARG A 294 27.13 -2.87 -5.18
CA ARG A 294 27.63 -3.17 -6.53
C ARG A 294 27.59 -1.98 -7.49
N GLY A 295 26.93 -0.88 -7.09
CA GLY A 295 26.84 0.35 -7.88
C GLY A 295 25.63 0.39 -8.80
N VAL A 296 25.79 0.99 -9.99
CA VAL A 296 24.73 1.24 -10.96
C VAL A 296 24.85 0.34 -12.18
N SER A 297 23.70 -0.11 -12.71
CA SER A 297 23.63 -0.89 -13.94
C SER A 297 22.39 -0.54 -14.75
N PHE A 298 22.56 -0.51 -16.08
CA PHE A 298 21.48 -0.50 -17.05
C PHE A 298 21.19 -1.94 -17.47
N GLN A 299 19.95 -2.39 -17.29
CA GLN A 299 19.49 -3.76 -17.55
C GLN A 299 18.29 -3.73 -18.51
N TRP A 300 18.15 -4.76 -19.37
CA TRP A 300 17.01 -4.85 -20.29
C TRP A 300 16.72 -6.29 -20.72
N ARG A 301 15.48 -6.51 -21.16
CA ARG A 301 14.98 -7.70 -21.84
C ARG A 301 14.34 -7.28 -23.15
N THR A 302 14.86 -7.74 -24.28
CA THR A 302 14.45 -7.31 -25.63
C THR A 302 13.21 -7.99 -26.17
N SER A 303 12.81 -9.13 -25.60
CA SER A 303 11.61 -9.88 -26.01
C SER A 303 10.98 -10.57 -24.81
N THR A 304 9.68 -10.78 -24.83
CA THR A 304 8.94 -11.49 -23.79
C THR A 304 9.54 -12.88 -23.53
N GLY A 305 9.92 -13.14 -22.28
CA GLY A 305 10.57 -14.39 -21.86
C GLY A 305 12.03 -14.57 -22.29
N GLY A 306 12.61 -13.61 -23.02
CA GLY A 306 14.02 -13.58 -23.35
C GLY A 306 14.91 -13.36 -22.14
N GLY A 307 16.18 -13.74 -22.26
CA GLY A 307 17.17 -13.47 -21.21
C GLY A 307 17.45 -11.98 -21.04
N SER A 308 17.67 -11.54 -19.81
CA SER A 308 18.09 -10.16 -19.53
C SER A 308 19.57 -9.95 -19.86
N THR A 309 19.87 -8.77 -20.32
CA THR A 309 21.24 -8.26 -20.56
C THR A 309 21.46 -7.02 -19.71
N TYR A 310 22.72 -6.71 -19.39
CA TYR A 310 23.06 -5.51 -18.63
C TYR A 310 24.42 -4.93 -19.02
N THR A 311 24.59 -3.63 -18.76
CA THR A 311 25.84 -2.89 -18.96
C THR A 311 25.99 -1.81 -17.88
N PRO A 312 27.20 -1.47 -17.43
CA PRO A 312 28.47 -2.18 -17.69
C PRO A 312 28.52 -3.53 -16.96
N ASN A 313 29.47 -4.36 -17.37
CA ASN A 313 29.77 -5.62 -16.68
C ASN A 313 31.28 -5.63 -16.36
N PRO A 314 31.69 -5.49 -15.08
CA PRO A 314 30.86 -5.31 -13.88
C PRO A 314 30.09 -3.98 -13.85
N TYR A 315 29.16 -3.81 -12.90
CA TYR A 315 28.44 -2.56 -12.65
C TYR A 315 29.38 -1.38 -12.41
N VAL A 316 28.88 -0.14 -12.57
CA VAL A 316 29.66 1.06 -12.22
C VAL A 316 29.89 1.07 -10.72
N ALA A 317 31.06 0.63 -10.30
CA ALA A 317 31.41 0.49 -8.90
C ALA A 317 31.58 1.85 -8.19
N GLY A 318 31.51 1.83 -6.85
CA GLY A 318 31.73 3.02 -6.00
C GLY A 318 30.54 3.99 -5.94
N ILE A 319 29.42 3.64 -6.55
CA ILE A 319 28.17 4.41 -6.49
C ILE A 319 27.23 3.72 -5.50
N THR A 320 26.70 4.50 -4.56
CA THR A 320 25.68 4.09 -3.58
C THR A 320 24.61 5.17 -3.47
N ALA A 321 23.46 4.84 -2.92
CA ALA A 321 22.45 5.84 -2.58
C ALA A 321 22.98 6.85 -1.51
N PRO A 322 22.60 8.13 -1.53
CA PRO A 322 21.66 8.75 -2.48
C PRO A 322 22.28 8.94 -3.87
N TYR A 323 21.53 8.65 -4.93
CA TYR A 323 22.01 8.79 -6.31
C TYR A 323 20.87 8.87 -7.33
N PHE A 324 21.03 9.77 -8.34
CA PHE A 324 20.04 9.97 -9.39
C PHE A 324 20.23 8.98 -10.56
N VAL A 325 19.11 8.49 -11.08
CA VAL A 325 19.05 7.65 -12.28
C VAL A 325 18.01 8.18 -13.26
N LYS A 326 18.33 8.06 -14.55
CA LYS A 326 17.47 8.52 -15.65
C LYS A 326 17.38 7.48 -16.74
N LEU A 327 16.16 7.24 -17.23
CA LEU A 327 15.92 6.38 -18.38
C LEU A 327 15.08 7.15 -19.42
N VAL A 328 15.58 7.23 -20.63
CA VAL A 328 14.94 7.91 -21.75
C VAL A 328 14.55 6.88 -22.80
N ARG A 329 13.30 6.93 -23.27
CA ARG A 329 12.81 6.24 -24.45
C ARG A 329 12.63 7.25 -25.58
N SER A 330 13.28 7.00 -26.74
CA SER A 330 13.09 7.72 -27.98
C SER A 330 12.86 6.70 -29.11
N GLY A 331 11.60 6.52 -29.50
CA GLY A 331 11.21 5.42 -30.40
C GLY A 331 11.52 4.06 -29.76
N ASN A 332 12.39 3.30 -30.41
CA ASN A 332 12.89 2.01 -29.92
C ASN A 332 14.25 2.12 -29.21
N THR A 333 14.82 3.31 -29.08
CA THR A 333 16.09 3.53 -28.39
C THR A 333 15.83 3.87 -26.92
N PHE A 334 16.50 3.14 -26.02
CA PHE A 334 16.48 3.34 -24.58
C PHE A 334 17.87 3.72 -24.11
N THR A 335 18.00 4.89 -23.46
CA THR A 335 19.27 5.41 -22.97
C THR A 335 19.18 5.62 -21.47
N ALA A 336 20.11 5.00 -20.73
CA ALA A 336 20.23 5.09 -19.30
C ALA A 336 21.38 6.02 -18.91
N SER A 337 21.16 6.88 -17.93
CA SER A 337 22.17 7.81 -17.41
C SER A 337 22.06 7.88 -15.88
N GLN A 338 23.17 8.26 -15.25
CA GLN A 338 23.32 8.40 -13.80
C GLN A 338 23.89 9.77 -13.45
N SER A 339 23.63 10.25 -12.23
CA SER A 339 24.10 11.54 -11.75
C SER A 339 24.23 11.57 -10.24
N PRO A 340 25.28 12.22 -9.66
CA PRO A 340 25.38 12.45 -8.22
C PRO A 340 24.52 13.63 -7.74
N ASP A 341 24.09 14.52 -8.63
CA ASP A 341 23.49 15.83 -8.31
C ASP A 341 22.16 16.13 -9.05
N GLY A 342 21.70 15.18 -9.88
CA GLY A 342 20.50 15.36 -10.73
C GLY A 342 20.67 16.36 -11.88
N VAL A 343 21.83 16.97 -12.03
CA VAL A 343 22.15 18.02 -13.02
C VAL A 343 23.19 17.55 -14.03
N THR A 344 24.30 17.00 -13.53
CA THR A 344 25.43 16.52 -14.37
C THR A 344 25.24 15.03 -14.66
N TRP A 345 24.93 14.69 -15.91
CA TRP A 345 24.55 13.33 -16.30
C TRP A 345 25.66 12.60 -17.05
N THR A 346 25.94 11.37 -16.62
CA THR A 346 26.83 10.43 -17.31
C THR A 346 26.02 9.27 -17.89
N THR A 347 26.14 9.03 -19.20
CA THR A 347 25.48 7.90 -19.85
C THR A 347 26.10 6.58 -19.39
N VAL A 348 25.26 5.66 -18.92
CA VAL A 348 25.64 4.29 -18.53
C VAL A 348 25.59 3.37 -19.74
N GLY A 349 24.59 3.53 -20.59
CA GLY A 349 24.44 2.74 -21.81
C GLY A 349 23.22 3.10 -22.62
N SER A 350 23.13 2.51 -23.80
CA SER A 350 21.98 2.63 -24.68
C SER A 350 21.73 1.30 -25.41
N THR A 351 20.47 1.00 -25.69
CA THR A 351 20.07 -0.22 -26.40
C THR A 351 18.82 0.03 -27.25
N THR A 352 18.57 -0.85 -28.20
CA THR A 352 17.35 -0.82 -29.02
C THR A 352 16.44 -1.96 -28.63
N ILE A 353 15.18 -1.64 -28.27
CA ILE A 353 14.16 -2.60 -27.89
C ILE A 353 12.89 -2.26 -28.67
N THR A 354 12.39 -3.21 -29.47
CA THR A 354 11.05 -3.07 -30.04
C THR A 354 10.01 -3.26 -28.93
N MET A 355 9.35 -2.18 -28.56
CA MET A 355 8.38 -2.16 -27.47
C MET A 355 7.12 -1.41 -27.91
N ALA A 356 5.94 -1.89 -27.51
CA ALA A 356 4.66 -1.24 -27.79
C ALA A 356 4.68 0.26 -27.42
N ALA A 357 3.81 1.04 -28.07
CA ALA A 357 3.69 2.46 -27.72
C ALA A 357 3.23 2.64 -26.26
N ASN A 358 2.23 1.87 -25.83
CA ASN A 358 1.75 1.90 -24.47
C ASN A 358 2.66 1.07 -23.56
N VAL A 359 3.16 1.69 -22.51
CA VAL A 359 4.12 1.11 -21.56
C VAL A 359 3.78 1.51 -20.14
N LEU A 360 4.39 0.82 -19.20
CA LEU A 360 4.37 1.14 -17.77
C LEU A 360 5.73 1.74 -17.39
N VAL A 361 5.70 2.92 -16.79
CA VAL A 361 6.90 3.66 -16.36
C VAL A 361 6.86 3.83 -14.86
N GLY A 362 7.94 3.46 -14.16
CA GLY A 362 7.92 3.50 -12.69
C GLY A 362 9.18 3.03 -11.99
N LEU A 363 8.99 2.66 -10.73
CA LEU A 363 10.00 2.45 -9.71
C LEU A 363 10.04 0.97 -9.29
N PRO A 364 11.01 0.18 -9.74
CA PRO A 364 11.20 -1.21 -9.33
C PRO A 364 12.03 -1.30 -8.06
N VAL A 365 11.65 -2.21 -7.14
CA VAL A 365 12.41 -2.57 -5.95
C VAL A 365 12.41 -4.09 -5.74
N THR A 366 13.59 -4.69 -5.59
CA THR A 366 13.75 -6.12 -5.27
C THR A 366 14.81 -6.34 -4.21
N ALA A 367 14.63 -7.35 -3.36
CA ALA A 367 15.60 -7.77 -2.35
C ALA A 367 16.74 -8.63 -2.91
N HIS A 368 16.62 -9.14 -4.15
CA HIS A 368 17.46 -10.22 -4.67
C HIS A 368 17.44 -11.46 -3.76
N ASP A 369 16.34 -11.63 -3.04
CA ASP A 369 16.11 -12.71 -2.08
C ASP A 369 14.58 -12.82 -1.84
N ASN A 370 13.98 -13.96 -2.15
CA ASN A 370 12.53 -14.16 -1.99
C ASN A 370 12.08 -14.24 -0.52
N THR A 371 13.01 -14.40 0.41
CA THR A 371 12.71 -14.55 1.84
C THR A 371 12.85 -13.26 2.63
N LYS A 372 13.36 -12.19 2.00
CA LYS A 372 13.61 -10.89 2.63
C LYS A 372 12.89 -9.77 1.95
N ILE A 373 12.68 -8.69 2.68
CA ILE A 373 12.16 -7.42 2.16
C ILE A 373 13.31 -6.42 2.09
N ASN A 374 13.51 -5.84 0.91
CA ASN A 374 14.31 -4.63 0.71
C ASN A 374 13.38 -3.42 0.75
N THR A 375 13.66 -2.46 1.63
CA THR A 375 12.94 -1.18 1.68
C THR A 375 13.85 -0.09 1.11
N SER A 376 13.33 0.62 0.11
CA SER A 376 14.02 1.71 -0.58
C SER A 376 13.19 2.99 -0.52
N VAL A 377 13.87 4.13 -0.39
CA VAL A 377 13.26 5.46 -0.45
C VAL A 377 13.65 6.09 -1.79
N ILE A 378 12.67 6.57 -2.54
CA ILE A 378 12.86 7.14 -3.87
C ILE A 378 12.06 8.45 -3.93
N ASP A 379 12.73 9.52 -4.32
CA ASP A 379 12.12 10.84 -4.44
C ASP A 379 12.59 11.57 -5.72
N ASN A 380 12.34 12.89 -5.79
CA ASN A 380 12.71 13.73 -6.94
C ASN A 380 12.26 13.12 -8.29
N ILE A 381 11.07 12.49 -8.30
CA ILE A 381 10.57 11.73 -9.43
C ILE A 381 9.97 12.68 -10.47
N ALA A 382 10.54 12.68 -11.66
CA ALA A 382 10.01 13.38 -12.82
C ALA A 382 9.76 12.41 -13.98
N ILE A 383 8.51 12.37 -14.49
CA ILE A 383 8.15 11.60 -15.67
C ILE A 383 7.54 12.56 -16.68
N THR A 384 8.20 12.70 -17.81
CA THR A 384 7.82 13.62 -18.90
C THR A 384 7.67 12.88 -20.22
N SER A 385 6.76 13.35 -21.07
CA SER A 385 6.75 13.10 -22.51
C SER A 385 7.34 14.31 -23.22
N PRO A 386 8.09 14.12 -24.32
CA PRO A 386 8.60 15.23 -25.12
C PRO A 386 7.49 16.04 -25.74
#